data_51dd3383ba6584360a9717fc310b731f
#
_entry.id   51dd3383ba6584360a9717fc310b731f
#
_cell.length_a   1.000
_cell.length_b   1.000
_cell.length_c   1.000
_cell.angle_alpha   90.00
_cell.angle_beta   90.00
_cell.angle_gamma   90.00
#
_symmetry.space_group_name_H-M   'P 1'
#
loop_
_entity.id
_entity.type
_entity.pdbx_description
1 polymer ?
#
loop_
_entity_poly.entity_id
_entity_poly.type
_entity_poly.pdbx_seq_one_letter_code
_entity_poly.pdbx_strand_id
1 'polypeptide(L)'
;VYEAIVHWADVILISTPIRWGNASSLYYKMVERLNCIQNQETIANKHLLKNKVAVFIIMGGQDNVQGVAGQLMTFFAEVGCQFPQFPFIAHSRGWSAEDMERNVSEVQNSRELREGAKELIARATDMATLMVGGQLPEHPLARGGRKAHQLDSEPTG
;
A
#
# COMPACT_ATOMS: atom_id res chain seq x y z
N VAL A 1 -9.14 -1.22 -12.67
CA VAL A 1 -8.23 -1.05 -11.53
C VAL A 1 -7.44 0.25 -11.69
N TYR A 2 -6.68 0.43 -12.78
CA TYR A 2 -5.88 1.65 -13.03
C TYR A 2 -6.71 2.93 -12.87
N GLU A 3 -7.80 3.07 -13.61
CA GLU A 3 -8.70 4.24 -13.57
C GLU A 3 -9.19 4.54 -12.15
N ALA A 4 -9.59 3.50 -11.40
CA ALA A 4 -10.05 3.68 -10.04
C ALA A 4 -8.94 4.19 -9.12
N ILE A 5 -7.74 3.62 -9.21
CA ILE A 5 -6.60 3.99 -8.35
C ILE A 5 -6.09 5.38 -8.70
N VAL A 6 -5.94 5.68 -9.99
CA VAL A 6 -5.29 6.92 -10.44
C VAL A 6 -6.25 8.11 -10.42
N HIS A 7 -7.49 7.93 -10.87
CA HIS A 7 -8.36 9.06 -11.15
C HIS A 7 -9.54 9.22 -10.18
N TRP A 8 -9.84 8.20 -9.38
CA TRP A 8 -11.03 8.24 -8.53
C TRP A 8 -10.73 8.13 -7.03
N ALA A 9 -9.87 7.20 -6.61
CA ALA A 9 -9.67 6.91 -5.20
C ALA A 9 -8.74 7.91 -4.51
N ASP A 10 -9.12 8.42 -3.35
CA ASP A 10 -8.23 9.15 -2.43
C ASP A 10 -7.64 8.20 -1.38
N VAL A 11 -8.36 7.12 -1.06
CA VAL A 11 -7.90 6.03 -0.18
C VAL A 11 -7.83 4.73 -0.96
N ILE A 12 -6.70 4.04 -0.85
CA ILE A 12 -6.43 2.75 -1.48
C ILE A 12 -6.30 1.70 -0.38
N LEU A 13 -7.28 0.81 -0.26
CA LEU A 13 -7.23 -0.33 0.65
C LEU A 13 -6.84 -1.59 -0.12
N ILE A 14 -5.73 -2.21 0.27
CA ILE A 14 -5.30 -3.51 -0.25
C ILE A 14 -5.51 -4.58 0.81
N SER A 15 -6.31 -5.58 0.49
CA SER A 15 -6.44 -6.78 1.30
C SER A 15 -5.75 -7.96 0.59
N THR A 16 -4.84 -8.63 1.29
CA THR A 16 -4.10 -9.77 0.73
C THR A 16 -3.93 -10.90 1.73
N PRO A 17 -4.11 -12.16 1.33
CA PRO A 17 -3.64 -13.28 2.11
C PRO A 17 -2.12 -13.42 1.99
N ILE A 18 -1.51 -13.99 3.02
CA ILE A 18 -0.12 -14.46 2.94
C ILE A 18 -0.09 -15.81 2.23
N ARG A 19 0.81 -15.94 1.28
CA ARG A 19 1.09 -17.18 0.55
C ARG A 19 2.60 -17.41 0.54
N TRP A 20 3.06 -18.46 1.27
CA TRP A 20 4.49 -18.78 1.38
C TRP A 20 5.34 -17.57 1.80
N GLY A 21 4.87 -16.86 2.84
CA GLY A 21 5.57 -15.68 3.35
C GLY A 21 5.50 -14.44 2.45
N ASN A 22 4.66 -14.43 1.42
CA ASN A 22 4.53 -13.33 0.46
C ASN A 22 3.07 -12.88 0.31
N ALA A 23 2.86 -11.71 -0.24
CA ALA A 23 1.55 -11.26 -0.70
C ALA A 23 1.03 -12.17 -1.83
N SER A 24 -0.27 -12.13 -2.11
CA SER A 24 -0.87 -12.98 -3.15
C SER A 24 -0.35 -12.64 -4.56
N SER A 25 -0.42 -13.62 -5.47
CA SER A 25 -0.08 -13.42 -6.89
C SER A 25 -0.90 -12.32 -7.55
N LEU A 26 -2.14 -12.11 -7.10
CA LEU A 26 -2.99 -11.02 -7.59
C LEU A 26 -2.44 -9.64 -7.23
N TYR A 27 -1.84 -9.50 -6.05
CA TYR A 27 -1.15 -8.28 -5.67
C TYR A 27 0.03 -7.99 -6.61
N TYR A 28 0.90 -8.96 -6.82
CA TYR A 28 2.05 -8.79 -7.72
C TYR A 28 1.62 -8.50 -9.15
N LYS A 29 0.60 -9.18 -9.65
CA LYS A 29 0.03 -8.90 -10.97
C LYS A 29 -0.52 -7.48 -11.08
N MET A 30 -1.12 -6.96 -10.02
CA MET A 30 -1.54 -5.56 -9.95
C MET A 30 -0.34 -4.61 -9.99
N VAL A 31 0.68 -4.85 -9.16
CA VAL A 31 1.91 -4.03 -9.10
C VAL A 31 2.60 -4.00 -10.46
N GLU A 32 2.77 -5.16 -11.11
CA GLU A 32 3.36 -5.22 -12.45
C GLU A 32 2.58 -4.39 -13.48
N ARG A 33 1.25 -4.42 -13.43
CA ARG A 33 0.41 -3.61 -14.31
C ARG A 33 0.42 -2.12 -13.97
N LEU A 34 0.69 -1.77 -12.73
CA LEU A 34 0.85 -0.38 -12.29
C LEU A 34 2.26 0.17 -12.52
N ASN A 35 3.18 -0.62 -13.08
CA ASN A 35 4.51 -0.15 -13.46
C ASN A 35 4.48 1.08 -14.40
N CYS A 36 3.42 1.24 -15.18
CA CYS A 36 3.21 2.43 -15.98
C CYS A 36 3.10 3.72 -15.14
N ILE A 37 2.65 3.65 -13.88
CA ILE A 37 2.61 4.81 -12.97
C ILE A 37 4.04 5.22 -12.62
N GLN A 38 4.90 4.25 -12.30
CA GLN A 38 6.31 4.52 -12.02
C GLN A 38 7.02 5.10 -13.26
N ASN A 39 6.70 4.60 -14.45
CA ASN A 39 7.23 5.16 -15.68
C ASN A 39 6.81 6.63 -15.90
N GLN A 40 5.56 6.98 -15.58
CA GLN A 40 5.11 8.38 -15.63
C GLN A 40 5.88 9.26 -14.65
N GLU A 41 6.16 8.76 -13.46
CA GLU A 41 6.97 9.46 -12.46
C GLU A 41 8.41 9.63 -12.93
N THR A 42 9.04 8.55 -13.38
CA THR A 42 10.48 8.54 -13.73
C THR A 42 10.77 9.30 -15.03
N ILE A 43 9.93 9.11 -16.07
CA ILE A 43 10.16 9.65 -17.40
C ILE A 43 9.53 11.04 -17.56
N ALA A 44 8.28 11.20 -17.11
CA ALA A 44 7.49 12.40 -17.36
C ALA A 44 7.38 13.34 -16.15
N ASN A 45 7.98 12.98 -14.99
CA ASN A 45 7.86 13.72 -13.74
C ASN A 45 6.41 13.95 -13.29
N LYS A 46 5.54 12.98 -13.56
CA LYS A 46 4.11 13.01 -13.21
C LYS A 46 3.85 12.08 -12.05
N HIS A 47 3.51 12.62 -10.90
CA HIS A 47 3.26 11.88 -9.66
C HIS A 47 1.76 11.56 -9.53
N LEU A 48 1.31 10.49 -10.19
CA LEU A 48 -0.11 10.17 -10.32
C LEU A 48 -0.77 9.71 -9.01
N LEU A 49 -0.02 9.16 -8.08
CA LEU A 49 -0.51 8.71 -6.77
C LEU A 49 -0.06 9.60 -5.61
N LYS A 50 0.59 10.71 -5.90
CA LYS A 50 0.97 11.69 -4.86
C LYS A 50 -0.26 12.12 -4.08
N ASN A 51 -0.13 12.14 -2.76
CA ASN A 51 -1.17 12.55 -1.82
C ASN A 51 -2.37 11.60 -1.68
N LYS A 52 -2.36 10.43 -2.32
CA LYS A 52 -3.31 9.38 -2.00
C LYS A 52 -2.86 8.60 -0.77
N VAL A 53 -3.79 8.05 -0.04
CA VAL A 53 -3.53 7.31 1.20
C VAL A 53 -3.66 5.83 0.96
N ALA A 54 -2.64 5.04 1.34
CA ALA A 54 -2.66 3.60 1.23
C ALA A 54 -2.70 2.92 2.61
N VAL A 55 -3.55 1.89 2.75
CA VAL A 55 -3.71 1.08 3.95
C VAL A 55 -3.92 -0.39 3.60
N PHE A 56 -3.62 -1.29 4.55
CA PHE A 56 -3.54 -2.70 4.25
C PHE A 56 -4.25 -3.58 5.27
N ILE A 57 -4.86 -4.67 4.78
CA ILE A 57 -5.38 -5.78 5.59
C ILE A 57 -4.65 -7.05 5.16
N ILE A 58 -3.91 -7.66 6.08
CA ILE A 58 -3.07 -8.83 5.81
C ILE A 58 -3.63 -10.02 6.57
N MET A 59 -3.90 -11.10 5.85
CA MET A 59 -4.55 -12.29 6.39
C MET A 59 -3.68 -13.51 6.15
N GLY A 60 -3.28 -14.23 7.20
CA GLY A 60 -2.47 -15.41 7.00
C GLY A 60 -2.21 -16.25 8.21
N GLY A 61 -1.38 -17.26 8.05
CA GLY A 61 -0.74 -17.98 9.14
C GLY A 61 0.33 -17.13 9.83
N GLN A 62 1.17 -17.75 10.66
CA GLN A 62 2.23 -17.03 11.41
C GLN A 62 3.44 -16.64 10.54
N ASP A 63 3.29 -16.65 9.23
CA ASP A 63 4.38 -16.50 8.29
C ASP A 63 4.52 -15.07 7.75
N ASN A 64 5.53 -14.37 8.26
CA ASN A 64 6.08 -13.17 7.62
C ASN A 64 5.09 -11.99 7.44
N VAL A 65 4.20 -11.75 8.38
CA VAL A 65 3.25 -10.60 8.34
C VAL A 65 3.99 -9.28 8.12
N GLN A 66 5.07 -9.05 8.87
CA GLN A 66 5.84 -7.81 8.80
C GLN A 66 6.55 -7.66 7.46
N GLY A 67 7.07 -8.74 6.90
CA GLY A 67 7.68 -8.73 5.58
C GLY A 67 6.68 -8.41 4.48
N VAL A 68 5.48 -8.98 4.55
CA VAL A 68 4.40 -8.67 3.60
C VAL A 68 3.95 -7.22 3.74
N ALA A 69 3.77 -6.72 4.97
CA ALA A 69 3.45 -5.30 5.20
C ALA A 69 4.53 -4.38 4.61
N GLY A 70 5.81 -4.70 4.81
CA GLY A 70 6.93 -3.98 4.24
C GLY A 70 6.91 -3.95 2.70
N GLN A 71 6.62 -5.08 2.06
CA GLN A 71 6.49 -5.17 0.60
C GLN A 71 5.36 -4.27 0.06
N LEU A 72 4.19 -4.31 0.71
CA LEU A 72 3.06 -3.47 0.34
C LEU A 72 3.40 -1.99 0.50
N MET A 73 3.92 -1.60 1.66
CA MET A 73 4.29 -0.22 1.94
C MET A 73 5.37 0.30 0.99
N THR A 74 6.38 -0.51 0.68
CA THR A 74 7.48 -0.11 -0.23
C THR A 74 6.93 0.30 -1.58
N PHE A 75 6.06 -0.50 -2.20
CA PHE A 75 5.49 -0.15 -3.50
C PHE A 75 4.71 1.18 -3.45
N PHE A 76 3.80 1.31 -2.49
CA PHE A 76 2.96 2.51 -2.40
C PHE A 76 3.74 3.76 -1.98
N ALA A 77 4.78 3.62 -1.15
CA ALA A 77 5.70 4.71 -0.83
C ALA A 77 6.46 5.18 -2.07
N GLU A 78 6.95 4.22 -2.86
CA GLU A 78 7.69 4.47 -4.09
C GLU A 78 6.90 5.28 -5.13
N VAL A 79 5.58 5.10 -5.19
CA VAL A 79 4.70 5.83 -6.10
C VAL A 79 4.03 7.05 -5.48
N GLY A 80 4.47 7.46 -4.28
CA GLY A 80 4.10 8.73 -3.64
C GLY A 80 2.88 8.71 -2.75
N CYS A 81 2.35 7.53 -2.38
CA CYS A 81 1.27 7.43 -1.41
C CYS A 81 1.72 7.79 0.01
N GLN A 82 0.78 8.29 0.79
CA GLN A 82 0.93 8.55 2.22
C GLN A 82 0.33 7.42 3.05
N PHE A 83 0.76 7.31 4.31
CA PHE A 83 0.29 6.29 5.25
C PHE A 83 -0.16 6.94 6.55
N PRO A 84 -1.34 6.60 7.08
CA PRO A 84 -1.73 7.03 8.42
C PRO A 84 -0.92 6.28 9.48
N GLN A 85 -1.03 6.70 10.73
CA GLN A 85 -0.50 5.91 11.85
C GLN A 85 -1.12 4.52 11.85
N PHE A 86 -0.28 3.49 12.10
CA PHE A 86 -0.70 2.08 12.03
C PHE A 86 -1.40 1.74 10.70
N PRO A 87 -0.68 1.78 9.57
CA PRO A 87 -1.27 1.71 8.23
C PRO A 87 -1.77 0.33 7.84
N PHE A 88 -1.61 -0.67 8.68
CA PHE A 88 -2.12 -2.00 8.42
C PHE A 88 -2.67 -2.67 9.67
N ILE A 89 -3.59 -3.60 9.46
CA ILE A 89 -3.99 -4.62 10.42
C ILE A 89 -3.67 -5.99 9.84
N ALA A 90 -3.38 -6.93 10.72
CA ALA A 90 -3.08 -8.29 10.32
C ALA A 90 -3.80 -9.29 11.22
N HIS A 91 -4.25 -10.38 10.63
CA HIS A 91 -4.74 -11.55 11.34
C HIS A 91 -3.83 -12.72 11.04
N SER A 92 -3.27 -13.30 12.09
CA SER A 92 -2.38 -14.44 12.00
C SER A 92 -2.93 -15.58 12.84
N ARG A 93 -2.87 -16.79 12.32
CA ARG A 93 -3.30 -18.01 12.99
C ARG A 93 -2.21 -19.06 12.97
N GLY A 94 -2.40 -20.09 13.80
CA GLY A 94 -1.52 -21.23 13.86
C GLY A 94 -1.54 -22.09 12.58
N TRP A 95 -0.74 -23.15 12.61
CA TRP A 95 -0.49 -24.04 11.46
C TRP A 95 -1.19 -25.41 11.60
N SER A 96 -2.00 -25.60 12.65
CA SER A 96 -2.72 -26.86 12.82
C SER A 96 -3.79 -27.04 11.72
N ALA A 97 -4.14 -28.28 11.45
CA ALA A 97 -5.24 -28.59 10.52
C ALA A 97 -6.54 -27.93 10.98
N GLU A 98 -6.78 -27.92 12.31
CA GLU A 98 -7.93 -27.26 12.92
C GLU A 98 -7.94 -25.75 12.68
N ASP A 99 -6.80 -25.08 12.80
CA ASP A 99 -6.66 -23.65 12.49
C ASP A 99 -6.99 -23.37 11.02
N MET A 100 -6.57 -24.23 10.12
CA MET A 100 -6.83 -24.08 8.69
C MET A 100 -8.30 -24.30 8.33
N GLU A 101 -8.95 -25.29 8.93
CA GLU A 101 -10.37 -25.58 8.70
C GLU A 101 -11.27 -24.44 9.22
N ARG A 102 -10.95 -23.85 10.37
CA ARG A 102 -11.76 -22.82 11.00
C ARG A 102 -11.44 -21.40 10.53
N ASN A 103 -10.38 -21.21 9.79
CA ASN A 103 -9.84 -19.89 9.43
C ASN A 103 -10.90 -18.96 8.82
N VAL A 104 -11.68 -19.43 7.87
CA VAL A 104 -12.71 -18.61 7.19
C VAL A 104 -13.78 -18.16 8.17
N SER A 105 -14.31 -19.08 8.98
CA SER A 105 -15.38 -18.76 9.93
C SER A 105 -14.91 -17.83 11.05
N GLU A 106 -13.68 -17.98 11.52
CA GLU A 106 -13.14 -17.11 12.57
C GLU A 106 -12.85 -15.71 12.06
N VAL A 107 -12.29 -15.59 10.84
CA VAL A 107 -12.12 -14.27 10.22
C VAL A 107 -13.47 -13.58 10.04
N GLN A 108 -14.48 -14.30 9.52
CA GLN A 108 -15.82 -13.74 9.32
C GLN A 108 -16.49 -13.32 10.62
N ASN A 109 -16.24 -14.02 11.73
CA ASN A 109 -16.83 -13.75 13.03
C ASN A 109 -15.98 -12.89 13.95
N SER A 110 -14.74 -12.56 13.57
CA SER A 110 -13.84 -11.76 14.40
C SER A 110 -14.38 -10.33 14.55
N ARG A 111 -14.81 -10.00 15.77
CA ARG A 111 -15.18 -8.63 16.12
C ARG A 111 -13.96 -7.71 16.09
N GLU A 112 -12.83 -8.20 16.60
CA GLU A 112 -11.56 -7.44 16.65
C GLU A 112 -11.10 -7.01 15.26
N LEU A 113 -11.12 -7.92 14.28
CA LEU A 113 -10.79 -7.57 12.89
C LEU A 113 -11.75 -6.55 12.28
N ARG A 114 -13.04 -6.67 12.57
CA ARG A 114 -14.03 -5.70 12.06
C ARG A 114 -13.83 -4.31 12.66
N GLU A 115 -13.63 -4.22 13.95
CA GLU A 115 -13.40 -2.92 14.61
C GLU A 115 -12.06 -2.35 14.18
N GLY A 116 -11.00 -3.17 14.13
CA GLY A 116 -9.69 -2.74 13.61
C GLY A 116 -9.76 -2.25 12.16
N ALA A 117 -10.55 -2.89 11.30
CA ALA A 117 -10.75 -2.43 9.93
C ALA A 117 -11.48 -1.09 9.85
N LYS A 118 -12.52 -0.89 10.68
CA LYS A 118 -13.22 0.41 10.77
C LYS A 118 -12.29 1.53 11.20
N GLU A 119 -11.50 1.28 12.26
CA GLU A 119 -10.53 2.25 12.76
C GLU A 119 -9.43 2.56 11.74
N LEU A 120 -8.96 1.55 11.01
CA LEU A 120 -7.98 1.72 9.93
C LEU A 120 -8.54 2.64 8.83
N ILE A 121 -9.78 2.37 8.38
CA ILE A 121 -10.44 3.17 7.35
C ILE A 121 -10.72 4.59 7.87
N ALA A 122 -11.14 4.76 9.11
CA ALA A 122 -11.35 6.08 9.70
C ALA A 122 -10.06 6.92 9.65
N ARG A 123 -8.94 6.37 10.15
CA ARG A 123 -7.63 7.06 10.07
C ARG A 123 -7.21 7.38 8.64
N ALA A 124 -7.44 6.47 7.71
CA ALA A 124 -7.12 6.69 6.30
C ALA A 124 -7.97 7.80 5.68
N THR A 125 -9.27 7.83 6.00
CA THR A 125 -10.20 8.84 5.51
C THR A 125 -9.89 10.23 6.10
N ASP A 126 -9.59 10.30 7.40
CA ASP A 126 -9.20 11.55 8.04
C ASP A 126 -7.95 12.13 7.39
N MET A 127 -6.93 11.28 7.17
CA MET A 127 -5.71 11.69 6.49
C MET A 127 -5.98 12.13 5.05
N ALA A 128 -6.76 11.38 4.28
CA ALA A 128 -7.11 11.74 2.92
C ALA A 128 -7.85 13.09 2.87
N THR A 129 -8.73 13.35 3.83
CA THR A 129 -9.44 14.62 3.95
C THR A 129 -8.47 15.79 4.16
N LEU A 130 -7.46 15.63 5.02
CA LEU A 130 -6.42 16.63 5.22
C LEU A 130 -5.59 16.86 3.94
N MET A 131 -5.30 15.77 3.20
CA MET A 131 -4.54 15.86 1.95
C MET A 131 -5.32 16.61 0.86
N VAL A 132 -6.59 16.25 0.65
CA VAL A 132 -7.48 16.91 -0.33
C VAL A 132 -7.74 18.38 0.06
N GLY A 133 -7.87 18.65 1.36
CA GLY A 133 -8.05 20.01 1.89
C GLY A 133 -6.83 20.91 1.80
N GLY A 134 -5.67 20.42 1.33
CA GLY A 134 -4.42 21.18 1.23
C GLY A 134 -3.85 21.62 2.59
N GLN A 135 -4.23 20.94 3.66
CA GLN A 135 -3.78 21.30 5.02
C GLN A 135 -2.36 20.82 5.33
N LEU A 136 -1.84 19.88 4.55
CA LEU A 136 -0.45 19.47 4.63
C LEU A 136 0.37 20.26 3.62
N PRO A 137 1.46 20.92 4.06
CA PRO A 137 2.30 21.70 3.15
C PRO A 137 2.95 20.79 2.12
N GLU A 138 2.92 21.20 0.86
CA GLU A 138 3.69 20.54 -0.19
C GLU A 138 5.15 21.01 -0.13
N HIS A 139 6.04 20.04 0.02
CA HIS A 139 7.47 20.29 -0.13
C HIS A 139 7.93 19.76 -1.50
N PRO A 140 8.80 20.50 -2.21
CA PRO A 140 9.41 19.96 -3.42
C PRO A 140 10.18 18.71 -3.08
N LEU A 141 10.09 17.70 -3.95
CA LEU A 141 10.90 16.50 -3.82
C LEU A 141 12.37 16.92 -3.86
N ALA A 142 13.15 16.48 -2.86
CA ALA A 142 14.57 16.80 -2.80
C ALA A 142 15.24 16.37 -4.11
N ARG A 143 16.06 17.26 -4.69
CA ARG A 143 16.97 16.88 -5.76
C ARG A 143 17.91 15.82 -5.18
N GLY A 144 17.96 14.64 -5.74
CA GLY A 144 18.69 13.50 -5.20
C GLY A 144 17.81 12.29 -4.98
N GLY A 145 16.49 12.41 -5.23
CA GLY A 145 15.62 11.26 -5.41
C GLY A 145 16.02 10.46 -6.66
N ARG A 146 15.11 9.73 -7.24
CA ARG A 146 15.34 8.83 -8.38
C ARG A 146 16.06 9.44 -9.58
N LYS A 147 16.03 10.76 -9.76
CA LYS A 147 16.76 11.46 -10.82
C LYS A 147 18.27 11.60 -10.59
N ALA A 148 18.79 11.29 -9.40
CA ALA A 148 20.24 11.36 -9.17
C ALA A 148 21.02 10.47 -10.17
N HIS A 149 20.47 9.30 -10.48
CA HIS A 149 21.07 8.41 -11.49
C HIS A 149 20.99 8.91 -12.94
N GLN A 150 20.09 9.85 -13.25
CA GLN A 150 19.98 10.44 -14.58
C GLN A 150 20.87 11.66 -14.75
N LEU A 151 21.20 12.36 -13.65
CA LEU A 151 22.06 13.53 -13.70
C LEU A 151 23.54 13.15 -13.96
N ASP A 152 23.94 11.94 -13.53
CA ASP A 152 25.30 11.43 -13.76
C ASP A 152 25.53 10.93 -15.20
N SER A 153 24.50 10.91 -16.04
CA SER A 153 24.56 10.45 -17.43
C SER A 153 24.50 11.57 -18.47
N GLU A 154 24.46 12.84 -18.05
CA GLU A 154 24.61 13.92 -19.02
C GLU A 154 26.08 13.97 -19.52
N PRO A 155 26.31 13.83 -20.83
CA PRO A 155 27.66 13.96 -21.34
C PRO A 155 28.14 15.39 -21.06
N THR A 156 29.20 15.50 -20.31
CA THR A 156 29.98 16.73 -20.21
C THR A 156 30.47 17.07 -21.63
N GLY A 157 29.73 17.92 -22.31
CA GLY A 157 30.13 18.53 -23.56
C GLY A 157 31.19 19.57 -23.34
#